data_5cc072c8400630c974379375e77e5fe1
#
_entry.id   5cc072c8400630c974379375e77e5fe1
#
_cell.length_a   1.000
_cell.length_b   1.000
_cell.length_c   1.000
_cell.angle_alpha   90.00
_cell.angle_beta   90.00
_cell.angle_gamma   90.00
#
_symmetry.space_group_name_H-M   'P 1'
#
loop_
_entity.id
_entity.type
_entity.pdbx_description
1 polymer ?
#
loop_
_entity_poly.entity_id
_entity_poly.type
_entity_poly.pdbx_seq_one_letter_code
_entity_poly.pdbx_strand_id
1 'polypeptide(L)'
;ATTEEVGAKGLAWTKIEQDDSVTGGIAKFITSDIKEKLEKQIGAEKNSAIFFIADELEKAQKIAGLVRIELGKRLELIEKDVYKFCFIVDFPMYELSDEGTIDFSHNPFSMPQGGLEALETKNPLDILAYQYDLVCNGYEMASGAVRNHNPETMVKAFEIAGYTEEDVKNRFGALYNAFQYGTPPHAGAAPGVDRMVMLI
;
A
#
# COMPACT_ATOMS: atom_id res chain seq x y z
N ALA A 1 6.61 9.94 23.31
CA ALA A 1 7.31 10.74 22.33
C ALA A 1 7.18 10.14 20.93
N THR A 2 7.50 8.87 20.71
CA THR A 2 7.58 8.27 19.37
C THR A 2 6.22 8.01 18.71
N THR A 3 5.16 7.80 19.47
CA THR A 3 3.82 7.50 18.91
C THR A 3 3.09 8.75 18.44
N GLU A 4 3.35 9.89 19.04
CA GLU A 4 2.79 11.18 18.61
C GLU A 4 3.42 11.64 17.29
N GLU A 5 4.71 11.36 17.08
CA GLU A 5 5.44 11.66 15.83
C GLU A 5 4.90 10.85 14.64
N VAL A 6 4.32 9.67 14.89
CA VAL A 6 3.70 8.81 13.86
C VAL A 6 2.19 9.00 13.76
N GLY A 7 1.63 10.04 14.41
CA GLY A 7 0.20 10.40 14.33
C GLY A 7 -0.74 9.48 15.12
N ALA A 8 -0.22 8.59 15.97
CA ALA A 8 -1.03 7.74 16.82
C ALA A 8 -1.41 8.48 18.12
N LYS A 9 -2.68 8.41 18.51
CA LYS A 9 -3.17 8.96 19.79
C LYS A 9 -2.62 8.24 21.01
N GLY A 10 -2.05 7.06 20.83
CA GLY A 10 -1.46 6.21 21.85
C GLY A 10 -1.05 4.86 21.26
N LEU A 11 -0.19 4.13 21.96
CA LEU A 11 0.22 2.78 21.59
C LEU A 11 -0.04 1.86 22.79
N ALA A 12 -1.03 1.01 22.66
CA ALA A 12 -1.29 -0.03 23.67
C ALA A 12 -0.23 -1.12 23.56
N TRP A 13 0.23 -1.63 24.67
CA TRP A 13 1.25 -2.68 24.69
C TRP A 13 1.08 -3.63 25.87
N THR A 14 1.58 -4.84 25.69
CA THR A 14 1.73 -5.84 26.74
C THR A 14 3.03 -6.60 26.53
N LYS A 15 3.53 -7.25 27.57
CA LYS A 15 4.71 -8.10 27.53
C LYS A 15 4.39 -9.45 28.17
N ILE A 16 4.82 -10.52 27.55
CA ILE A 16 4.85 -11.87 28.12
C ILE A 16 6.20 -12.02 28.79
N GLU A 17 6.21 -12.15 30.12
CA GLU A 17 7.44 -12.27 30.88
C GLU A 17 8.02 -13.68 30.80
N GLN A 18 9.26 -13.88 31.32
CA GLN A 18 9.91 -15.18 31.34
C GLN A 18 9.14 -16.22 32.19
N ASP A 19 8.50 -15.80 33.26
CA ASP A 19 7.66 -16.63 34.15
C ASP A 19 6.24 -16.86 33.64
N ASP A 20 6.00 -16.46 32.37
CA ASP A 20 4.71 -16.56 31.69
C ASP A 20 3.64 -15.57 32.18
N SER A 21 3.95 -14.71 33.11
CA SER A 21 3.07 -13.60 33.51
C SER A 21 2.96 -12.54 32.43
N VAL A 22 1.87 -11.77 32.44
CA VAL A 22 1.62 -10.70 31.48
C VAL A 22 1.67 -9.36 32.20
N THR A 23 2.52 -8.47 31.71
CA THR A 23 2.71 -7.09 32.20
C THR A 23 2.43 -6.06 31.11
N GLY A 24 2.35 -4.78 31.45
CA GLY A 24 2.20 -3.68 30.48
C GLY A 24 0.89 -2.91 30.59
N GLY A 25 0.73 -1.91 29.73
CA GLY A 25 -0.36 -0.93 29.81
C GLY A 25 -1.76 -1.53 29.73
N ILE A 26 -1.93 -2.62 29.00
CA ILE A 26 -3.22 -3.30 28.84
C ILE A 26 -3.24 -4.72 29.41
N ALA A 27 -2.23 -5.10 30.21
CA ALA A 27 -2.10 -6.45 30.76
C ALA A 27 -3.37 -6.93 31.50
N LYS A 28 -4.07 -6.05 32.22
CA LYS A 28 -5.31 -6.36 32.93
C LYS A 28 -6.46 -6.86 32.04
N PHE A 29 -6.39 -6.63 30.74
CA PHE A 29 -7.38 -7.08 29.77
C PHE A 29 -6.95 -8.36 29.03
N ILE A 30 -5.71 -8.82 29.23
CA ILE A 30 -5.18 -10.02 28.59
C ILE A 30 -5.44 -11.22 29.51
N THR A 31 -6.55 -11.88 29.29
CA THR A 31 -6.87 -13.15 29.97
C THR A 31 -5.99 -14.28 29.41
N SER A 32 -5.92 -15.42 30.11
CA SER A 32 -5.18 -16.60 29.65
C SER A 32 -5.61 -17.05 28.24
N ASP A 33 -6.90 -16.97 27.95
CA ASP A 33 -7.50 -17.32 26.65
C ASP A 33 -7.06 -16.36 25.53
N ILE A 34 -7.01 -15.05 25.83
CA ILE A 34 -6.51 -14.04 24.88
C ILE A 34 -5.01 -14.22 24.67
N LYS A 35 -4.25 -14.48 25.72
CA LYS A 35 -2.82 -14.74 25.64
C LYS A 35 -2.53 -15.93 24.71
N GLU A 36 -3.19 -17.07 24.92
CA GLU A 36 -3.04 -18.26 24.08
C GLU A 36 -3.36 -17.98 22.60
N LYS A 37 -4.43 -17.22 22.34
CA LYS A 37 -4.78 -16.79 20.96
C LYS A 37 -3.70 -15.90 20.34
N LEU A 38 -3.14 -14.96 21.09
CA LEU A 38 -2.06 -14.10 20.60
C LEU A 38 -0.80 -14.92 20.31
N GLU A 39 -0.38 -15.81 21.23
CA GLU A 39 0.76 -16.71 21.02
C GLU A 39 0.60 -17.53 19.73
N LYS A 40 -0.58 -18.11 19.52
CA LYS A 40 -0.89 -18.91 18.35
C LYS A 40 -0.96 -18.09 17.05
N GLN A 41 -1.54 -16.90 17.08
CA GLN A 41 -1.82 -16.10 15.89
C GLN A 41 -0.60 -15.33 15.38
N ILE A 42 0.23 -14.80 16.28
CA ILE A 42 1.38 -13.98 15.93
C ILE A 42 2.72 -14.60 16.31
N GLY A 43 2.73 -15.81 16.86
CA GLY A 43 3.95 -16.49 17.27
C GLY A 43 4.67 -15.80 18.44
N ALA A 44 3.92 -15.15 19.34
CA ALA A 44 4.52 -14.49 20.49
C ALA A 44 5.09 -15.51 21.47
N GLU A 45 6.31 -15.28 21.91
CA GLU A 45 7.02 -16.14 22.86
C GLU A 45 7.24 -15.41 24.20
N LYS A 46 7.79 -16.13 25.19
CA LYS A 46 8.24 -15.52 26.44
C LYS A 46 9.28 -14.44 26.16
N ASN A 47 9.24 -13.38 26.93
CA ASN A 47 9.99 -12.12 26.72
C ASN A 47 9.59 -11.32 25.47
N SER A 48 8.48 -11.63 24.83
CA SER A 48 7.96 -10.84 23.71
C SER A 48 7.15 -9.64 24.19
N ALA A 49 7.38 -8.48 23.60
CA ALA A 49 6.50 -7.32 23.72
C ALA A 49 5.56 -7.24 22.52
N ILE A 50 4.28 -7.05 22.78
CA ILE A 50 3.22 -6.98 21.77
C ILE A 50 2.65 -5.57 21.78
N PHE A 51 2.61 -4.94 20.61
CA PHE A 51 2.03 -3.62 20.43
C PHE A 51 0.71 -3.74 19.67
N PHE A 52 -0.28 -2.96 20.09
CA PHE A 52 -1.62 -2.98 19.50
C PHE A 52 -1.94 -1.61 18.93
N ILE A 53 -2.40 -1.60 17.69
CA ILE A 53 -2.85 -0.42 16.99
C ILE A 53 -4.29 -0.65 16.57
N ALA A 54 -5.17 0.28 16.92
CA ALA A 54 -6.58 0.23 16.58
C ALA A 54 -7.01 1.60 16.02
N ASP A 55 -7.31 1.63 14.73
CA ASP A 55 -7.81 2.81 14.00
C ASP A 55 -8.51 2.30 12.72
N GLU A 56 -8.95 3.17 11.86
CA GLU A 56 -9.36 2.80 10.50
C GLU A 56 -8.21 2.07 9.79
N LEU A 57 -8.56 1.15 8.89
CA LEU A 57 -7.61 0.17 8.32
C LEU A 57 -6.34 0.81 7.75
N GLU A 58 -6.49 1.78 6.85
CA GLU A 58 -5.34 2.44 6.20
C GLU A 58 -4.45 3.17 7.21
N LYS A 59 -5.08 3.88 8.15
CA LYS A 59 -4.36 4.60 9.18
C LYS A 59 -3.67 3.66 10.15
N ALA A 60 -4.31 2.55 10.55
CA ALA A 60 -3.70 1.53 11.38
C ALA A 60 -2.49 0.89 10.69
N GLN A 61 -2.58 0.56 9.40
CA GLN A 61 -1.48 0.03 8.60
C GLN A 61 -0.30 1.00 8.51
N LYS A 62 -0.58 2.28 8.24
CA LYS A 62 0.45 3.33 8.18
C LYS A 62 1.19 3.48 9.51
N ILE A 63 0.45 3.56 10.62
CA ILE A 63 1.03 3.64 11.96
C ILE A 63 1.84 2.38 12.29
N ALA A 64 1.32 1.19 11.98
CA ALA A 64 2.02 -0.08 12.19
C ALA A 64 3.35 -0.15 11.42
N GLY A 65 3.36 0.31 10.17
CA GLY A 65 4.56 0.41 9.35
C GLY A 65 5.64 1.30 10.00
N LEU A 66 5.25 2.47 10.47
CA LEU A 66 6.17 3.41 11.14
C LEU A 66 6.69 2.86 12.48
N VAL A 67 5.82 2.24 13.28
CA VAL A 67 6.22 1.59 14.54
C VAL A 67 7.20 0.45 14.27
N ARG A 68 6.94 -0.38 13.25
CA ARG A 68 7.84 -1.47 12.84
C ARG A 68 9.23 -0.97 12.47
N ILE A 69 9.32 0.08 11.67
CA ILE A 69 10.60 0.69 11.26
C ILE A 69 11.35 1.23 12.47
N GLU A 70 10.66 1.94 13.35
CA GLU A 70 11.27 2.52 14.54
C GLU A 70 11.79 1.44 15.52
N LEU A 71 11.03 0.36 15.70
CA LEU A 71 11.48 -0.79 16.49
C LEU A 71 12.71 -1.45 15.85
N GLY A 72 12.70 -1.64 14.54
CA GLY A 72 13.83 -2.19 13.79
C GLY A 72 15.11 -1.38 13.98
N LYS A 73 14.99 -0.05 13.98
CA LYS A 73 16.13 0.86 14.25
C LYS A 73 16.63 0.75 15.70
N ARG A 74 15.71 0.83 16.68
CA ARG A 74 16.08 0.80 18.12
C ARG A 74 16.67 -0.53 18.58
N LEU A 75 16.22 -1.61 17.98
CA LEU A 75 16.70 -2.96 18.30
C LEU A 75 17.88 -3.39 17.40
N GLU A 76 18.36 -2.50 16.53
CA GLU A 76 19.48 -2.76 15.61
C GLU A 76 19.25 -3.99 14.72
N LEU A 77 17.97 -4.24 14.33
CA LEU A 77 17.56 -5.38 13.50
C LEU A 77 17.70 -5.11 12.00
N ILE A 78 17.98 -3.87 11.62
CA ILE A 78 18.18 -3.51 10.21
C ILE A 78 19.58 -3.95 9.81
N GLU A 79 19.64 -4.91 8.89
CA GLU A 79 20.91 -5.41 8.36
C GLU A 79 21.63 -4.30 7.57
N LYS A 80 22.95 -4.23 7.74
CA LYS A 80 23.81 -3.28 7.02
C LYS A 80 24.45 -3.97 5.83
N ASP A 81 24.76 -3.20 4.79
CA ASP A 81 25.45 -3.66 3.58
C ASP A 81 24.75 -4.83 2.86
N VAL A 82 23.41 -4.86 2.94
CA VAL A 82 22.57 -5.87 2.30
C VAL A 82 21.46 -5.19 1.51
N TYR A 83 21.23 -5.62 0.27
CA TYR A 83 20.13 -5.15 -0.57
C TYR A 83 19.03 -6.20 -0.61
N LYS A 84 17.86 -5.87 -0.05
CA LYS A 84 16.67 -6.73 -0.05
C LYS A 84 15.58 -6.13 -0.91
N PHE A 85 15.19 -6.87 -1.93
CA PHE A 85 14.19 -6.45 -2.91
C PHE A 85 12.84 -7.12 -2.65
N CYS A 86 11.77 -6.39 -2.92
CA CYS A 86 10.43 -6.92 -3.03
C CYS A 86 9.64 -6.15 -4.09
N PHE A 87 8.58 -6.78 -4.60
CA PHE A 87 7.57 -6.10 -5.40
C PHE A 87 6.36 -5.78 -4.51
N ILE A 88 5.86 -4.55 -4.64
CA ILE A 88 4.53 -4.17 -4.19
C ILE A 88 3.63 -4.22 -5.42
N VAL A 89 2.52 -4.91 -5.33
CA VAL A 89 1.58 -5.13 -6.44
C VAL A 89 0.15 -4.89 -6.01
N ASP A 90 -0.78 -4.97 -6.95
CA ASP A 90 -2.22 -4.87 -6.68
C ASP A 90 -2.63 -3.53 -6.05
N PHE A 91 -2.12 -2.45 -6.62
CA PHE A 91 -2.51 -1.11 -6.21
C PHE A 91 -3.99 -0.84 -6.47
N PRO A 92 -4.69 -0.09 -5.61
CA PRO A 92 -6.02 0.39 -5.91
C PRO A 92 -6.00 1.27 -7.17
N MET A 93 -7.01 1.11 -8.03
CA MET A 93 -7.16 1.95 -9.23
C MET A 93 -7.61 3.36 -8.84
N TYR A 94 -8.52 3.44 -7.87
CA TYR A 94 -9.14 4.66 -7.41
C TYR A 94 -9.04 4.82 -5.90
N GLU A 95 -9.13 6.06 -5.45
CA GLU A 95 -9.25 6.44 -4.04
C GLU A 95 -10.29 7.56 -3.87
N LEU A 96 -10.69 7.81 -2.64
CA LEU A 96 -11.51 8.98 -2.32
C LEU A 96 -10.58 10.17 -2.06
N SER A 97 -10.84 11.27 -2.75
CA SER A 97 -10.21 12.56 -2.45
C SER A 97 -10.70 13.08 -1.09
N ASP A 98 -10.03 14.11 -0.57
CA ASP A 98 -10.44 14.78 0.66
C ASP A 98 -11.84 15.39 0.55
N GLU A 99 -12.31 15.66 -0.66
CA GLU A 99 -13.65 16.17 -0.98
C GLU A 99 -14.72 15.06 -1.11
N GLY A 100 -14.31 13.80 -1.01
CA GLY A 100 -15.18 12.61 -1.13
C GLY A 100 -15.55 12.24 -2.57
N THR A 101 -14.81 12.73 -3.55
CA THR A 101 -14.93 12.36 -4.96
C THR A 101 -13.99 11.21 -5.30
N ILE A 102 -14.36 10.38 -6.27
CA ILE A 102 -13.49 9.31 -6.76
C ILE A 102 -12.42 9.93 -7.67
N ASP A 103 -11.16 9.62 -7.41
CA ASP A 103 -10.03 10.02 -8.24
C ASP A 103 -9.08 8.82 -8.43
N PHE A 104 -8.14 8.92 -9.36
CA PHE A 104 -7.11 7.91 -9.55
C PHE A 104 -6.13 7.92 -8.38
N SER A 105 -5.88 6.73 -7.83
CA SER A 105 -4.92 6.58 -6.71
C SER A 105 -3.49 6.90 -7.13
N HIS A 106 -3.04 6.40 -8.29
CA HIS A 106 -1.67 6.59 -8.77
C HIS A 106 -1.62 6.89 -10.27
N ASN A 107 -1.50 5.85 -11.12
CA ASN A 107 -1.32 6.03 -12.56
C ASN A 107 -2.63 5.77 -13.32
N PRO A 108 -3.27 6.80 -13.91
CA PRO A 108 -4.56 6.67 -14.61
C PRO A 108 -4.49 5.79 -15.87
N PHE A 109 -3.28 5.57 -16.41
CA PHE A 109 -3.07 4.77 -17.61
C PHE A 109 -2.77 3.30 -17.35
N SER A 110 -2.91 2.86 -16.10
CA SER A 110 -2.78 1.45 -15.74
C SER A 110 -3.99 0.65 -16.21
N MET A 111 -3.76 -0.61 -16.56
CA MET A 111 -4.84 -1.53 -16.87
C MET A 111 -5.55 -1.94 -15.59
N PRO A 112 -6.88 -1.73 -15.47
CA PRO A 112 -7.65 -2.27 -14.35
C PRO A 112 -7.70 -3.78 -14.39
N GLN A 113 -7.62 -4.43 -13.24
CA GLN A 113 -7.79 -5.87 -13.13
C GLN A 113 -9.26 -6.24 -13.41
N GLY A 114 -9.46 -7.11 -14.39
CA GLY A 114 -10.78 -7.44 -14.92
C GLY A 114 -11.24 -6.54 -16.08
N GLY A 115 -10.41 -5.58 -16.52
CA GLY A 115 -10.66 -4.77 -17.71
C GLY A 115 -11.94 -3.94 -17.67
N LEU A 116 -12.60 -3.79 -18.82
CA LEU A 116 -13.82 -3.01 -18.96
C LEU A 116 -14.98 -3.56 -18.09
N GLU A 117 -15.11 -4.88 -18.00
CA GLU A 117 -16.16 -5.52 -17.19
C GLU A 117 -16.05 -5.10 -15.71
N ALA A 118 -14.86 -5.04 -15.17
CA ALA A 118 -14.66 -4.60 -13.78
C ALA A 118 -15.07 -3.13 -13.58
N LEU A 119 -14.78 -2.26 -14.55
CA LEU A 119 -15.16 -0.84 -14.51
C LEU A 119 -16.69 -0.63 -14.60
N GLU A 120 -17.41 -1.57 -15.22
CA GLU A 120 -18.84 -1.49 -15.38
C GLU A 120 -19.66 -2.11 -14.23
N THR A 121 -19.05 -3.11 -13.54
CA THR A 121 -19.81 -3.95 -12.61
C THR A 121 -19.38 -3.85 -11.15
N LYS A 122 -18.15 -3.44 -10.88
CA LYS A 122 -17.63 -3.37 -9.51
C LYS A 122 -17.77 -1.97 -8.92
N ASN A 123 -17.74 -1.90 -7.58
CA ASN A 123 -17.53 -0.63 -6.91
C ASN A 123 -16.12 -0.11 -7.30
N PRO A 124 -15.97 1.13 -7.76
CA PRO A 124 -14.68 1.70 -8.16
C PRO A 124 -13.56 1.54 -7.13
N LEU A 125 -13.87 1.68 -5.84
CA LEU A 125 -12.89 1.56 -4.74
C LEU A 125 -12.41 0.11 -4.51
N ASP A 126 -13.09 -0.88 -5.08
CA ASP A 126 -12.68 -2.29 -5.01
C ASP A 126 -11.90 -2.74 -6.25
N ILE A 127 -11.68 -1.85 -7.22
CA ILE A 127 -10.94 -2.15 -8.45
C ILE A 127 -9.44 -1.97 -8.21
N LEU A 128 -8.68 -3.04 -8.46
CA LEU A 128 -7.23 -3.00 -8.44
C LEU A 128 -6.68 -2.73 -9.84
N ALA A 129 -5.50 -2.14 -9.92
CA ALA A 129 -4.76 -1.91 -11.16
C ALA A 129 -3.55 -2.85 -11.23
N TYR A 130 -3.14 -3.20 -12.45
CA TYR A 130 -1.87 -3.89 -12.68
C TYR A 130 -0.69 -2.91 -12.60
N GLN A 131 -0.52 -2.34 -11.40
CA GLN A 131 0.62 -1.50 -11.05
C GLN A 131 1.58 -2.29 -10.17
N TYR A 132 2.85 -1.93 -10.21
CA TYR A 132 3.88 -2.56 -9.42
C TYR A 132 5.02 -1.57 -9.12
N ASP A 133 5.54 -1.67 -7.90
CA ASP A 133 6.77 -0.99 -7.51
C ASP A 133 7.83 -2.02 -7.15
N LEU A 134 9.04 -1.83 -7.65
CA LEU A 134 10.23 -2.51 -7.16
C LEU A 134 10.80 -1.72 -5.99
N VAL A 135 10.83 -2.33 -4.84
CA VAL A 135 11.30 -1.72 -3.58
C VAL A 135 12.60 -2.39 -3.13
N CYS A 136 13.57 -1.59 -2.72
CA CYS A 136 14.80 -2.06 -2.08
C CYS A 136 14.98 -1.39 -0.73
N ASN A 137 15.12 -2.16 0.34
CA ASN A 137 15.35 -1.67 1.70
C ASN A 137 14.32 -0.61 2.16
N GLY A 138 13.08 -0.71 1.69
CA GLY A 138 12.01 0.24 2.00
C GLY A 138 11.94 1.46 1.07
N TYR A 139 12.80 1.57 0.07
CA TYR A 139 12.75 2.63 -0.94
C TYR A 139 12.23 2.10 -2.27
N GLU A 140 11.27 2.79 -2.85
CA GLU A 140 10.79 2.53 -4.21
C GLU A 140 11.90 2.83 -5.22
N MET A 141 12.40 1.79 -5.88
CA MET A 141 13.50 1.88 -6.86
C MET A 141 12.98 2.11 -8.27
N ALA A 142 11.83 1.56 -8.58
CA ALA A 142 11.16 1.72 -9.85
C ALA A 142 9.66 1.56 -9.65
N SER A 143 8.88 2.39 -10.34
CA SER A 143 7.43 2.24 -10.44
C SER A 143 7.06 1.86 -11.86
N GLY A 144 6.03 1.02 -12.02
CA GLY A 144 5.58 0.55 -13.32
C GLY A 144 4.13 0.11 -13.36
N ALA A 145 3.65 -0.15 -14.56
CA ALA A 145 2.32 -0.69 -14.78
C ALA A 145 2.23 -1.48 -16.09
N VAL A 146 1.33 -2.46 -16.11
CA VAL A 146 0.74 -2.90 -17.37
C VAL A 146 -0.19 -1.80 -17.82
N ARG A 147 0.02 -1.31 -19.04
CA ARG A 147 -0.68 -0.13 -19.55
C ARG A 147 -2.05 -0.51 -20.10
N ASN A 148 -3.00 0.37 -19.87
CA ASN A 148 -4.26 0.31 -20.58
C ASN A 148 -3.99 0.64 -22.06
N HIS A 149 -4.35 -0.28 -22.92
CA HIS A 149 -4.14 -0.18 -24.39
C HIS A 149 -5.45 -0.22 -25.16
N ASN A 150 -6.58 -0.31 -24.43
CA ASN A 150 -7.91 -0.34 -25.01
C ASN A 150 -8.57 1.05 -24.85
N PRO A 151 -8.98 1.72 -25.95
CA PRO A 151 -9.55 3.06 -25.90
C PRO A 151 -10.86 3.12 -25.10
N GLU A 152 -11.71 2.12 -25.22
CA GLU A 152 -13.00 2.05 -24.51
C GLU A 152 -12.78 1.91 -23.01
N THR A 153 -11.88 1.01 -22.59
CA THR A 153 -11.48 0.85 -21.17
C THR A 153 -10.86 2.14 -20.63
N MET A 154 -10.07 2.87 -21.45
CA MET A 154 -9.46 4.13 -21.04
C MET A 154 -10.52 5.20 -20.79
N VAL A 155 -11.44 5.40 -21.72
CA VAL A 155 -12.52 6.39 -21.57
C VAL A 155 -13.36 6.07 -20.34
N LYS A 156 -13.77 4.80 -20.17
CA LYS A 156 -14.56 4.35 -19.03
C LYS A 156 -13.83 4.59 -17.70
N ALA A 157 -12.55 4.32 -17.64
CA ALA A 157 -11.75 4.57 -16.43
C ALA A 157 -11.75 6.06 -16.05
N PHE A 158 -11.58 6.94 -17.02
CA PHE A 158 -11.62 8.39 -16.79
C PHE A 158 -13.01 8.92 -16.44
N GLU A 159 -14.08 8.36 -17.03
CA GLU A 159 -15.46 8.71 -16.67
C GLU A 159 -15.79 8.45 -15.20
N ILE A 160 -15.29 7.35 -14.63
CA ILE A 160 -15.44 7.03 -13.21
C ILE A 160 -14.79 8.09 -12.31
N ALA A 161 -13.65 8.65 -12.75
CA ALA A 161 -12.96 9.74 -12.08
C ALA A 161 -13.53 11.14 -12.42
N GLY A 162 -14.70 11.20 -13.07
CA GLY A 162 -15.41 12.45 -13.33
C GLY A 162 -14.98 13.22 -14.58
N TYR A 163 -14.16 12.64 -15.44
CA TYR A 163 -13.76 13.23 -16.73
C TYR A 163 -14.72 12.77 -17.84
N THR A 164 -14.90 13.61 -18.83
CA THR A 164 -15.62 13.28 -20.06
C THR A 164 -14.69 12.68 -21.12
N GLU A 165 -15.22 12.00 -22.11
CA GLU A 165 -14.43 11.56 -23.27
C GLU A 165 -13.77 12.74 -23.99
N GLU A 166 -14.42 13.91 -24.02
CA GLU A 166 -13.87 15.13 -24.61
C GLU A 166 -12.66 15.64 -23.81
N ASP A 167 -12.69 15.53 -22.47
CA ASP A 167 -11.55 15.85 -21.62
C ASP A 167 -10.35 14.94 -21.95
N VAL A 168 -10.60 13.63 -22.14
CA VAL A 168 -9.57 12.66 -22.52
C VAL A 168 -8.97 13.01 -23.87
N LYS A 169 -9.80 13.34 -24.86
CA LYS A 169 -9.35 13.77 -26.20
C LYS A 169 -8.53 15.05 -26.16
N ASN A 170 -8.94 16.02 -25.38
CA ASN A 170 -8.27 17.32 -25.29
C ASN A 170 -6.93 17.22 -24.53
N ARG A 171 -6.88 16.46 -23.44
CA ARG A 171 -5.68 16.35 -22.61
C ARG A 171 -4.69 15.32 -23.13
N PHE A 172 -5.18 14.21 -23.69
CA PHE A 172 -4.39 13.04 -24.09
C PHE A 172 -4.63 12.64 -25.54
N GLY A 173 -4.96 13.61 -26.41
CA GLY A 173 -5.39 13.35 -27.79
C GLY A 173 -4.41 12.52 -28.60
N ALA A 174 -3.11 12.71 -28.44
CA ALA A 174 -2.11 11.90 -29.14
C ALA A 174 -2.22 10.40 -28.76
N LEU A 175 -2.34 10.12 -27.47
CA LEU A 175 -2.48 8.75 -26.96
C LEU A 175 -3.85 8.15 -27.34
N TYR A 176 -4.93 8.91 -27.14
CA TYR A 176 -6.28 8.50 -27.51
C TYR A 176 -6.36 8.14 -28.99
N ASN A 177 -5.82 8.98 -29.88
CA ASN A 177 -5.81 8.73 -31.32
C ASN A 177 -4.95 7.51 -31.69
N ALA A 178 -3.78 7.36 -31.07
CA ALA A 178 -2.93 6.19 -31.31
C ALA A 178 -3.64 4.87 -30.97
N PHE A 179 -4.44 4.85 -29.90
CA PHE A 179 -5.19 3.66 -29.49
C PHE A 179 -6.23 3.21 -30.51
N GLN A 180 -6.76 4.13 -31.33
CA GLN A 180 -7.72 3.81 -32.40
C GLN A 180 -7.11 2.94 -33.50
N TYR A 181 -5.77 2.92 -33.63
CA TYR A 181 -5.05 2.16 -34.64
C TYR A 181 -4.57 0.78 -34.15
N GLY A 182 -4.99 0.33 -32.99
CA GLY A 182 -4.67 -0.98 -32.45
C GLY A 182 -3.35 -1.03 -31.69
N THR A 183 -3.34 -0.41 -30.53
CA THR A 183 -2.20 -0.44 -29.60
C THR A 183 -1.96 -1.85 -29.07
N PRO A 184 -0.75 -2.40 -29.14
CA PRO A 184 -0.44 -3.70 -28.57
C PRO A 184 -0.46 -3.64 -27.03
N PRO A 185 -0.76 -4.76 -26.35
CA PRO A 185 -0.51 -4.87 -24.91
C PRO A 185 0.94 -4.52 -24.60
N HIS A 186 1.15 -3.66 -23.63
CA HIS A 186 2.49 -3.23 -23.23
C HIS A 186 2.55 -2.91 -21.73
N ALA A 187 3.74 -2.96 -21.19
CA ALA A 187 4.06 -2.59 -19.81
C ALA A 187 5.38 -1.82 -19.81
N GLY A 188 5.61 -1.11 -18.70
CA GLY A 188 6.86 -0.38 -18.53
C GLY A 188 7.10 -0.05 -17.07
N ALA A 189 8.37 0.22 -16.76
CA ALA A 189 8.81 0.69 -15.47
C ALA A 189 9.75 1.88 -15.63
N ALA A 190 9.72 2.78 -14.64
CA ALA A 190 10.58 3.95 -14.58
C ALA A 190 11.53 3.83 -13.38
N PRO A 191 12.79 3.42 -13.60
CA PRO A 191 13.80 3.34 -12.56
C PRO A 191 14.20 4.73 -12.05
N GLY A 192 14.26 4.90 -10.72
CA GLY A 192 14.73 6.12 -10.07
C GLY A 192 16.24 6.12 -9.89
N VAL A 193 16.99 6.71 -10.81
CA VAL A 193 18.47 6.72 -10.78
C VAL A 193 19.01 7.34 -9.49
N ASP A 194 18.45 8.46 -9.05
CA ASP A 194 18.87 9.14 -7.81
C ASP A 194 18.68 8.24 -6.57
N ARG A 195 17.60 7.45 -6.53
CA ARG A 195 17.36 6.50 -5.44
C ARG A 195 18.34 5.33 -5.48
N MET A 196 18.72 4.86 -6.67
CA MET A 196 19.77 3.85 -6.81
C MET A 196 21.11 4.36 -6.29
N VAL A 197 21.49 5.58 -6.67
CA VAL A 197 22.74 6.23 -6.19
C VAL A 197 22.71 6.44 -4.68
N MET A 198 21.56 6.78 -4.10
CA MET A 198 21.40 6.94 -2.66
C MET A 198 21.64 5.64 -1.86
N LEU A 199 21.33 4.48 -2.46
CA LEU A 199 21.50 3.18 -1.81
C LEU A 199 22.91 2.58 -1.94
N ILE A 200 23.72 3.05 -2.86
CA ILE A 200 25.12 2.63 -3.06
C ILE A 200 26.04 3.45 -2.17
#